data_b6fb155130e0eb83399a16f7ccbb93c2
#
_entry.id   b6fb155130e0eb83399a16f7ccbb93c2
#
_cell.length_a   1.000
_cell.length_b   1.000
_cell.length_c   1.000
_cell.angle_alpha   90.00
_cell.angle_beta   90.00
_cell.angle_gamma   90.00
#
_symmetry.space_group_name_H-M   'P 1'
#
loop_
_entity.id
_entity.type
_entity.pdbx_description
1 polymer ?
#
loop_
_entity_poly.entity_id
_entity_poly.type
_entity_poly.pdbx_seq_one_letter_code
_entity_poly.pdbx_strand_id
1 'polypeptide(L)'
;MAKHPRTLTGQVAAITGGARGIGRAMAEAFVRQGMRVAIGDVDAEAAQRTADELGAGTVALPLDVTDRASVDAFVAGVEGRLGPVDVFVNNAGIMTLSPLVDEDDAAARRMVDINVHGVLFGMKAVLPGMIARNRGHVVNIASAAGKLGFAGGATYTATKFAVVGLAEAMRSELRLMGADGVALSVVMPAIVATELGGGLRQPVGQKPLRPEQVADAVVDALRTGRFDVWVPSENKALFSVTSMLPRGAREGVARLMRTDRALWDADAATRRDYELR
;
A
#
# COMPACT_ATOMS: atom_id res chain seq x y z
N MET A 1 6.99 -21.56 -4.20
CA MET A 1 8.18 -20.66 -4.08
C MET A 1 8.91 -20.69 -5.40
N ALA A 2 9.17 -19.55 -6.02
CA ALA A 2 10.01 -19.48 -7.21
C ALA A 2 11.41 -20.03 -6.85
N LYS A 3 11.90 -21.03 -7.59
CA LYS A 3 13.23 -21.64 -7.34
C LYS A 3 14.39 -20.67 -7.60
N HIS A 4 14.14 -19.57 -8.30
CA HIS A 4 15.10 -18.50 -8.57
C HIS A 4 14.42 -17.13 -8.38
N PRO A 5 15.13 -16.12 -7.81
CA PRO A 5 14.62 -14.77 -7.70
C PRO A 5 14.27 -14.20 -9.09
N ARG A 6 13.14 -13.50 -9.19
CA ARG A 6 12.73 -12.84 -10.43
C ARG A 6 13.69 -11.68 -10.74
N THR A 7 14.09 -11.55 -11.99
CA THR A 7 14.85 -10.37 -12.46
C THR A 7 13.89 -9.20 -12.59
N LEU A 8 14.21 -8.05 -12.00
CA LEU A 8 13.40 -6.84 -12.05
C LEU A 8 13.84 -5.86 -13.14
N THR A 9 15.10 -5.93 -13.55
CA THR A 9 15.67 -5.04 -14.58
C THR A 9 14.85 -5.06 -15.87
N GLY A 10 14.54 -3.88 -16.36
CA GLY A 10 13.77 -3.67 -17.58
C GLY A 10 12.25 -3.84 -17.44
N GLN A 11 11.75 -4.36 -16.31
CA GLN A 11 10.30 -4.44 -16.06
C GLN A 11 9.69 -3.05 -15.88
N VAL A 12 8.44 -2.89 -16.31
CA VAL A 12 7.66 -1.67 -16.15
C VAL A 12 6.89 -1.71 -14.85
N ALA A 13 7.14 -0.72 -13.98
CA ALA A 13 6.42 -0.53 -12.72
C ALA A 13 5.59 0.74 -12.74
N ALA A 14 4.33 0.65 -12.33
CA ALA A 14 3.42 1.77 -12.14
C ALA A 14 2.99 1.86 -10.68
N ILE A 15 3.10 3.05 -10.06
CA ILE A 15 2.87 3.28 -8.63
C ILE A 15 1.84 4.38 -8.45
N THR A 16 0.75 4.11 -7.73
CA THR A 16 -0.23 5.14 -7.33
C THR A 16 0.20 5.83 -6.04
N GLY A 17 -0.05 7.15 -5.92
CA GLY A 17 0.44 7.93 -4.77
C GLY A 17 1.96 8.00 -4.73
N GLY A 18 2.60 8.19 -5.89
CA GLY A 18 4.05 8.09 -6.06
C GLY A 18 4.83 9.37 -5.75
N ALA A 19 4.15 10.49 -5.53
CA ALA A 19 4.80 11.79 -5.35
C ALA A 19 5.59 11.91 -4.04
N ARG A 20 5.25 11.16 -3.01
CA ARG A 20 5.83 11.30 -1.66
C ARG A 20 5.84 9.99 -0.87
N GLY A 21 6.43 10.02 0.32
CA GLY A 21 6.34 8.95 1.32
C GLY A 21 6.79 7.58 0.81
N ILE A 22 5.98 6.55 1.07
CA ILE A 22 6.26 5.16 0.69
C ILE A 22 6.30 5.01 -0.83
N GLY A 23 5.37 5.67 -1.57
CA GLY A 23 5.31 5.62 -3.03
C GLY A 23 6.59 6.12 -3.69
N ARG A 24 7.10 7.27 -3.25
CA ARG A 24 8.39 7.83 -3.72
C ARG A 24 9.56 6.89 -3.38
N ALA A 25 9.62 6.37 -2.15
CA ALA A 25 10.68 5.46 -1.75
C ALA A 25 10.68 4.15 -2.57
N MET A 26 9.49 3.63 -2.92
CA MET A 26 9.38 2.49 -3.84
C MET A 26 9.82 2.84 -5.25
N ALA A 27 9.43 4.02 -5.78
CA ALA A 27 9.87 4.46 -7.10
C ALA A 27 11.41 4.53 -7.17
N GLU A 28 12.04 5.13 -6.17
CA GLU A 28 13.50 5.20 -6.04
C GLU A 28 14.14 3.80 -5.96
N ALA A 29 13.59 2.90 -5.13
CA ALA A 29 14.08 1.54 -5.02
C ALA A 29 13.96 0.78 -6.36
N PHE A 30 12.86 0.96 -7.10
CA PHE A 30 12.64 0.30 -8.39
C PHE A 30 13.60 0.84 -9.47
N VAL A 31 13.85 2.14 -9.50
CA VAL A 31 14.90 2.74 -10.37
C VAL A 31 16.25 2.12 -10.07
N ARG A 32 16.65 1.98 -8.79
CA ARG A 32 17.90 1.30 -8.40
C ARG A 32 17.96 -0.17 -8.84
N GLN A 33 16.81 -0.84 -9.04
CA GLN A 33 16.74 -2.20 -9.59
C GLN A 33 16.77 -2.26 -11.12
N GLY A 34 16.89 -1.11 -11.80
CA GLY A 34 16.89 -1.01 -13.25
C GLY A 34 15.50 -1.20 -13.87
N MET A 35 14.43 -0.97 -13.12
CA MET A 35 13.06 -0.96 -13.64
C MET A 35 12.76 0.35 -14.37
N ARG A 36 11.79 0.31 -15.27
CA ARG A 36 11.19 1.49 -15.93
C ARG A 36 9.99 1.91 -15.09
N VAL A 37 10.03 3.10 -14.50
CA VAL A 37 9.08 3.51 -13.46
C VAL A 37 8.14 4.60 -13.95
N ALA A 38 6.86 4.43 -13.67
CA ALA A 38 5.86 5.48 -13.75
C ALA A 38 5.23 5.70 -12.37
N ILE A 39 5.01 6.97 -12.03
CA ILE A 39 4.31 7.36 -10.81
C ILE A 39 3.07 8.18 -11.17
N GLY A 40 1.95 7.90 -10.48
CA GLY A 40 0.71 8.66 -10.58
C GLY A 40 0.37 9.28 -9.23
N ASP A 41 -0.09 10.51 -9.23
CA ASP A 41 -0.55 11.20 -8.02
C ASP A 41 -1.62 12.23 -8.39
N VAL A 42 -2.51 12.55 -7.45
CA VAL A 42 -3.48 13.64 -7.62
C VAL A 42 -2.77 15.00 -7.63
N ASP A 43 -1.65 15.11 -6.90
CA ASP A 43 -0.73 16.23 -6.96
C ASP A 43 0.27 16.01 -8.10
N ALA A 44 -0.18 16.31 -9.33
CA ALA A 44 0.59 16.09 -10.56
C ALA A 44 1.93 16.87 -10.57
N GLU A 45 1.98 18.05 -9.96
CA GLU A 45 3.20 18.85 -9.87
C GLU A 45 4.22 18.19 -8.94
N ALA A 46 3.78 17.69 -7.78
CA ALA A 46 4.67 16.97 -6.89
C ALA A 46 5.16 15.65 -7.52
N ALA A 47 4.29 14.94 -8.26
CA ALA A 47 4.70 13.75 -9.00
C ALA A 47 5.75 14.08 -10.06
N GLN A 48 5.58 15.19 -10.80
CA GLN A 48 6.56 15.60 -11.80
C GLN A 48 7.91 15.96 -11.17
N ARG A 49 7.92 16.74 -10.08
CA ARG A 49 9.16 17.04 -9.34
C ARG A 49 9.87 15.76 -8.88
N THR A 50 9.11 14.81 -8.33
CA THR A 50 9.68 13.52 -7.91
C THR A 50 10.25 12.73 -9.09
N ALA A 51 9.57 12.70 -10.24
CA ALA A 51 10.08 12.01 -11.42
C ALA A 51 11.38 12.66 -11.95
N ASP A 52 11.44 14.00 -11.96
CA ASP A 52 12.64 14.74 -12.38
C ASP A 52 13.83 14.46 -11.45
N GLU A 53 13.60 14.41 -10.13
CA GLU A 53 14.63 14.10 -9.13
C GLU A 53 15.12 12.64 -9.22
N LEU A 54 14.24 11.70 -9.51
CA LEU A 54 14.60 10.30 -9.71
C LEU A 54 15.36 10.05 -11.01
N GLY A 55 15.10 10.86 -12.02
CA GLY A 55 15.73 10.71 -13.32
C GLY A 55 15.43 9.37 -13.98
N ALA A 56 16.42 8.76 -14.64
CA ALA A 56 16.35 7.43 -15.24
C ALA A 56 15.15 7.20 -16.18
N GLY A 57 14.58 8.27 -16.75
CA GLY A 57 13.39 8.19 -17.60
C GLY A 57 12.10 7.88 -16.81
N THR A 58 12.07 8.19 -15.51
CA THR A 58 10.85 8.07 -14.70
C THR A 58 9.75 8.96 -15.25
N VAL A 59 8.55 8.41 -15.39
CA VAL A 59 7.39 9.10 -15.95
C VAL A 59 6.43 9.50 -14.84
N ALA A 60 6.01 10.76 -14.80
CA ALA A 60 4.90 11.23 -13.98
C ALA A 60 3.64 11.41 -14.81
N LEU A 61 2.49 11.00 -14.27
CA LEU A 61 1.18 11.19 -14.89
C LEU A 61 0.16 11.59 -13.82
N PRO A 62 -0.80 12.49 -14.12
CA PRO A 62 -1.88 12.79 -13.20
C PRO A 62 -2.72 11.54 -12.95
N LEU A 63 -3.15 11.36 -11.68
CA LEU A 63 -3.96 10.20 -11.29
C LEU A 63 -4.83 10.53 -10.09
N ASP A 64 -6.13 10.51 -10.29
CA ASP A 64 -7.11 10.39 -9.21
C ASP A 64 -7.59 8.93 -9.12
N VAL A 65 -7.22 8.24 -8.05
CA VAL A 65 -7.59 6.83 -7.86
C VAL A 65 -9.07 6.62 -7.56
N THR A 66 -9.82 7.69 -7.23
CA THR A 66 -11.27 7.64 -7.00
C THR A 66 -12.08 7.68 -8.29
N ASP A 67 -11.46 8.11 -9.39
CA ASP A 67 -12.05 8.11 -10.73
C ASP A 67 -11.53 6.93 -11.56
N ARG A 68 -12.44 6.03 -11.93
CA ARG A 68 -12.10 4.87 -12.77
C ARG A 68 -11.51 5.26 -14.11
N ALA A 69 -12.01 6.31 -14.75
CA ALA A 69 -11.51 6.76 -16.04
C ALA A 69 -10.08 7.32 -15.92
N SER A 70 -9.78 8.03 -14.82
CA SER A 70 -8.43 8.49 -14.51
C SER A 70 -7.44 7.33 -14.34
N VAL A 71 -7.86 6.26 -13.64
CA VAL A 71 -7.03 5.05 -13.47
C VAL A 71 -6.76 4.35 -14.80
N ASP A 72 -7.80 4.19 -15.64
CA ASP A 72 -7.64 3.58 -16.96
C ASP A 72 -6.73 4.42 -17.87
N ALA A 73 -6.87 5.75 -17.85
CA ALA A 73 -6.01 6.69 -18.59
C ALA A 73 -4.56 6.63 -18.09
N PHE A 74 -4.35 6.54 -16.78
CA PHE A 74 -3.03 6.38 -16.19
C PHE A 74 -2.33 5.12 -16.71
N VAL A 75 -3.01 3.96 -16.62
CA VAL A 75 -2.45 2.68 -17.10
C VAL A 75 -2.15 2.74 -18.60
N ALA A 76 -3.08 3.24 -19.42
CA ALA A 76 -2.87 3.39 -20.86
C ALA A 76 -1.70 4.34 -21.18
N GLY A 77 -1.57 5.44 -20.42
CA GLY A 77 -0.46 6.39 -20.56
C GLY A 77 0.89 5.79 -20.19
N VAL A 78 0.94 4.90 -19.19
CA VAL A 78 2.14 4.13 -18.82
C VAL A 78 2.48 3.14 -19.93
N GLU A 79 1.51 2.37 -20.38
CA GLU A 79 1.74 1.34 -21.41
C GLU A 79 2.18 1.96 -22.74
N GLY A 80 1.63 3.10 -23.11
CA GLY A 80 2.03 3.82 -24.33
C GLY A 80 3.45 4.39 -24.29
N ARG A 81 3.99 4.69 -23.11
CA ARG A 81 5.34 5.28 -22.95
C ARG A 81 6.40 4.25 -22.57
N LEU A 82 6.05 3.30 -21.72
CA LEU A 82 6.99 2.36 -21.13
C LEU A 82 6.75 0.90 -21.55
N GLY A 83 5.63 0.59 -22.20
CA GLY A 83 5.23 -0.77 -22.54
C GLY A 83 4.38 -1.42 -21.44
N PRO A 84 3.99 -2.68 -21.62
CA PRO A 84 3.06 -3.38 -20.74
C PRO A 84 3.47 -3.33 -19.28
N VAL A 85 2.53 -3.02 -18.37
CA VAL A 85 2.80 -2.93 -16.93
C VAL A 85 3.08 -4.32 -16.37
N ASP A 86 4.31 -4.56 -15.91
CA ASP A 86 4.72 -5.79 -15.24
C ASP A 86 4.43 -5.77 -13.74
N VAL A 87 4.56 -4.60 -13.11
CA VAL A 87 4.33 -4.39 -11.67
C VAL A 87 3.39 -3.22 -11.47
N PHE A 88 2.28 -3.43 -10.77
CA PHE A 88 1.36 -2.36 -10.40
C PHE A 88 1.26 -2.25 -8.88
N VAL A 89 1.51 -1.07 -8.34
CA VAL A 89 1.49 -0.83 -6.90
C VAL A 89 0.32 0.08 -6.54
N ASN A 90 -0.70 -0.48 -5.91
CA ASN A 90 -1.75 0.26 -5.24
C ASN A 90 -1.21 0.79 -3.91
N ASN A 91 -0.70 2.01 -3.90
CA ASN A 91 -0.11 2.65 -2.72
C ASN A 91 -0.88 3.90 -2.27
N ALA A 92 -1.57 4.60 -3.17
CA ALA A 92 -2.39 5.75 -2.78
C ALA A 92 -3.33 5.39 -1.61
N GLY A 93 -3.36 6.26 -0.60
CA GLY A 93 -4.18 6.04 0.57
C GLY A 93 -4.12 7.20 1.54
N ILE A 94 -5.20 7.39 2.30
CA ILE A 94 -5.33 8.40 3.34
C ILE A 94 -5.76 7.77 4.66
N MET A 95 -5.58 8.51 5.75
CA MET A 95 -6.02 8.12 7.08
C MET A 95 -6.47 9.36 7.85
N THR A 96 -7.76 9.49 8.11
CA THR A 96 -8.30 10.42 9.10
C THR A 96 -8.55 9.68 10.41
N LEU A 97 -8.35 10.35 11.53
CA LEU A 97 -8.49 9.76 12.86
C LEU A 97 -9.53 10.52 13.69
N SER A 98 -10.52 9.77 14.17
CA SER A 98 -11.57 10.27 15.06
C SER A 98 -12.19 9.09 15.81
N PRO A 99 -12.76 9.28 17.01
CA PRO A 99 -13.75 8.34 17.53
C PRO A 99 -14.87 8.15 16.50
N LEU A 100 -15.30 6.91 16.27
CA LEU A 100 -16.29 6.61 15.22
C LEU A 100 -17.59 7.42 15.37
N VAL A 101 -17.98 7.72 16.62
CA VAL A 101 -19.20 8.49 16.91
C VAL A 101 -19.08 9.97 16.54
N ASP A 102 -17.88 10.48 16.35
CA ASP A 102 -17.56 11.87 16.01
C ASP A 102 -16.94 11.98 14.60
N GLU A 103 -16.81 10.85 13.88
CA GLU A 103 -16.19 10.83 12.55
C GLU A 103 -17.09 11.53 11.53
N ASP A 104 -16.51 12.44 10.75
CA ASP A 104 -17.22 13.08 9.65
C ASP A 104 -17.50 12.09 8.51
N ASP A 105 -18.76 12.00 8.11
CA ASP A 105 -19.22 11.08 7.05
C ASP A 105 -18.52 11.31 5.71
N ALA A 106 -18.17 12.55 5.37
CA ALA A 106 -17.47 12.86 4.12
C ALA A 106 -16.02 12.36 4.17
N ALA A 107 -15.35 12.51 5.32
CA ALA A 107 -14.01 11.97 5.54
C ALA A 107 -13.99 10.44 5.49
N ALA A 108 -14.99 9.79 6.11
CA ALA A 108 -15.17 8.33 6.05
C ALA A 108 -15.37 7.83 4.61
N ARG A 109 -16.25 8.47 3.85
CA ARG A 109 -16.48 8.15 2.42
C ARG A 109 -15.21 8.33 1.60
N ARG A 110 -14.53 9.46 1.75
CA ARG A 110 -13.26 9.72 1.06
C ARG A 110 -12.20 8.64 1.34
N MET A 111 -12.10 8.16 2.60
CA MET A 111 -11.21 7.04 2.93
C MET A 111 -11.60 5.75 2.19
N VAL A 112 -12.88 5.43 2.10
CA VAL A 112 -13.35 4.25 1.36
C VAL A 112 -13.06 4.40 -0.12
N ASP A 113 -13.35 5.56 -0.71
CA ASP A 113 -13.14 5.80 -2.13
C ASP A 113 -11.67 5.68 -2.53
N ILE A 114 -10.77 6.27 -1.75
CA ILE A 114 -9.32 6.20 -2.04
C ILE A 114 -8.75 4.82 -1.69
N ASN A 115 -8.98 4.35 -0.45
CA ASN A 115 -8.26 3.18 0.06
C ASN A 115 -8.83 1.84 -0.44
N VAL A 116 -10.11 1.80 -0.85
CA VAL A 116 -10.78 0.57 -1.30
C VAL A 116 -11.11 0.63 -2.79
N HIS A 117 -11.90 1.61 -3.23
CA HIS A 117 -12.26 1.73 -4.64
C HIS A 117 -11.04 1.99 -5.51
N GLY A 118 -10.08 2.82 -5.06
CA GLY A 118 -8.83 3.05 -5.77
C GLY A 118 -8.03 1.77 -6.00
N VAL A 119 -7.92 0.91 -4.97
CA VAL A 119 -7.26 -0.41 -5.11
C VAL A 119 -8.04 -1.32 -6.06
N LEU A 120 -9.37 -1.35 -5.96
CA LEU A 120 -10.23 -2.13 -6.84
C LEU A 120 -10.08 -1.70 -8.30
N PHE A 121 -10.08 -0.38 -8.58
CA PHE A 121 -9.93 0.16 -9.93
C PHE A 121 -8.55 -0.14 -10.49
N GLY A 122 -7.48 0.03 -9.69
CA GLY A 122 -6.13 -0.30 -10.10
C GLY A 122 -5.99 -1.78 -10.48
N MET A 123 -6.50 -2.70 -9.65
CA MET A 123 -6.49 -4.14 -9.98
C MET A 123 -7.28 -4.43 -11.26
N LYS A 124 -8.48 -3.87 -11.41
CA LYS A 124 -9.32 -4.07 -12.62
C LYS A 124 -8.68 -3.50 -13.88
N ALA A 125 -7.88 -2.47 -13.79
CA ALA A 125 -7.20 -1.86 -14.93
C ALA A 125 -6.06 -2.73 -15.46
N VAL A 126 -5.27 -3.39 -14.58
CA VAL A 126 -4.06 -4.10 -15.00
C VAL A 126 -4.21 -5.62 -15.10
N LEU A 127 -5.08 -6.22 -14.28
CA LEU A 127 -5.21 -7.69 -14.23
C LEU A 127 -5.61 -8.33 -15.57
N PRO A 128 -6.54 -7.77 -16.38
CA PRO A 128 -6.87 -8.38 -17.68
C PRO A 128 -5.64 -8.56 -18.57
N GLY A 129 -4.81 -7.53 -18.70
CA GLY A 129 -3.56 -7.59 -19.47
C GLY A 129 -2.53 -8.55 -18.87
N MET A 130 -2.39 -8.57 -17.54
CA MET A 130 -1.48 -9.48 -16.85
C MET A 130 -1.92 -10.94 -17.00
N ILE A 131 -3.22 -11.24 -16.89
CA ILE A 131 -3.79 -12.59 -17.07
C ILE A 131 -3.59 -13.07 -18.50
N ALA A 132 -3.90 -12.22 -19.49
CA ALA A 132 -3.72 -12.56 -20.91
C ALA A 132 -2.27 -12.93 -21.26
N ARG A 133 -1.29 -12.28 -20.62
CA ARG A 133 0.14 -12.57 -20.80
C ARG A 133 0.66 -13.65 -19.83
N ASN A 134 -0.18 -14.10 -18.90
CA ASN A 134 0.19 -14.95 -17.77
C ASN A 134 1.46 -14.44 -17.05
N ARG A 135 1.57 -13.14 -16.89
CA ARG A 135 2.74 -12.46 -16.30
C ARG A 135 2.34 -11.12 -15.69
N GLY A 136 2.71 -10.91 -14.44
CA GLY A 136 2.53 -9.65 -13.73
C GLY A 136 2.67 -9.79 -12.23
N HIS A 137 2.70 -8.66 -11.54
CA HIS A 137 2.69 -8.63 -10.09
C HIS A 137 1.93 -7.41 -9.59
N VAL A 138 0.84 -7.61 -8.87
CA VAL A 138 0.12 -6.53 -8.19
C VAL A 138 0.56 -6.48 -6.73
N VAL A 139 0.93 -5.29 -6.26
CA VAL A 139 1.29 -5.02 -4.86
C VAL A 139 0.25 -4.08 -4.26
N ASN A 140 -0.41 -4.50 -3.20
CA ASN A 140 -1.36 -3.67 -2.47
C ASN A 140 -0.77 -3.23 -1.13
N ILE A 141 -0.62 -1.93 -0.93
CA ILE A 141 -0.15 -1.37 0.34
C ILE A 141 -1.35 -1.28 1.32
N ALA A 142 -1.44 -2.29 2.18
CA ALA A 142 -2.38 -2.34 3.28
C ALA A 142 -1.80 -1.61 4.53
N SER A 143 -1.81 -2.27 5.66
CA SER A 143 -1.27 -1.83 6.95
C SER A 143 -1.36 -3.00 7.94
N ALA A 144 -0.66 -2.95 9.05
CA ALA A 144 -0.96 -3.79 10.22
C ALA A 144 -2.43 -3.63 10.65
N ALA A 145 -3.04 -2.46 10.39
CA ALA A 145 -4.48 -2.22 10.57
C ALA A 145 -5.37 -3.05 9.63
N GLY A 146 -4.84 -3.73 8.63
CA GLY A 146 -5.57 -4.72 7.83
C GLY A 146 -5.75 -6.08 8.51
N LYS A 147 -5.15 -6.29 9.67
CA LYS A 147 -5.26 -7.54 10.48
C LYS A 147 -5.62 -7.27 11.94
N LEU A 148 -5.50 -6.04 12.41
CA LEU A 148 -5.80 -5.61 13.78
C LEU A 148 -6.67 -4.35 13.76
N GLY A 149 -7.66 -4.29 14.67
CA GLY A 149 -8.48 -3.08 14.87
C GLY A 149 -7.78 -2.10 15.80
N PHE A 150 -7.85 -0.82 15.47
CA PHE A 150 -7.27 0.26 16.27
C PHE A 150 -8.35 1.29 16.64
N ALA A 151 -8.40 1.67 17.93
CA ALA A 151 -9.27 2.74 18.39
C ALA A 151 -8.88 4.07 17.74
N GLY A 152 -9.86 4.92 17.42
CA GLY A 152 -9.65 6.20 16.74
C GLY A 152 -9.41 6.10 15.24
N GLY A 153 -9.36 4.89 14.67
CA GLY A 153 -9.19 4.66 13.24
C GLY A 153 -10.09 3.53 12.73
N ALA A 154 -11.37 3.53 13.13
CA ALA A 154 -12.31 2.44 12.79
C ALA A 154 -12.50 2.30 11.28
N THR A 155 -12.84 3.40 10.59
CA THR A 155 -13.03 3.41 9.13
C THR A 155 -11.73 3.11 8.40
N TYR A 156 -10.59 3.70 8.81
CA TYR A 156 -9.29 3.35 8.26
C TYR A 156 -8.99 1.85 8.39
N THR A 157 -9.18 1.29 9.58
CA THR A 157 -9.05 -0.16 9.83
C THR A 157 -9.92 -0.97 8.88
N ALA A 158 -11.21 -0.63 8.77
CA ALA A 158 -12.13 -1.32 7.85
C ALA A 158 -11.63 -1.30 6.40
N THR A 159 -11.12 -0.14 5.92
CA THR A 159 -10.56 -0.03 4.56
C THR A 159 -9.34 -0.94 4.36
N LYS A 160 -8.46 -1.04 5.35
CA LYS A 160 -7.26 -1.89 5.24
C LYS A 160 -7.57 -3.38 5.36
N PHE A 161 -8.59 -3.78 6.14
CA PHE A 161 -9.13 -5.14 6.10
C PHE A 161 -9.73 -5.46 4.72
N ALA A 162 -10.47 -4.53 4.12
CA ALA A 162 -11.02 -4.71 2.77
C ALA A 162 -9.92 -4.96 1.72
N VAL A 163 -8.81 -4.21 1.77
CA VAL A 163 -7.66 -4.42 0.86
C VAL A 163 -7.06 -5.82 1.01
N VAL A 164 -6.92 -6.30 2.25
CA VAL A 164 -6.41 -7.65 2.51
C VAL A 164 -7.37 -8.71 1.97
N GLY A 165 -8.67 -8.61 2.32
CA GLY A 165 -9.70 -9.54 1.85
C GLY A 165 -9.82 -9.58 0.32
N LEU A 166 -9.78 -8.40 -0.33
CA LEU A 166 -9.78 -8.31 -1.79
C LEU A 166 -8.59 -9.05 -2.42
N ALA A 167 -7.39 -8.89 -1.87
CA ALA A 167 -6.21 -9.56 -2.38
C ALA A 167 -6.24 -11.09 -2.15
N GLU A 168 -6.74 -11.55 -1.00
CA GLU A 168 -6.92 -12.97 -0.69
C GLU A 168 -7.91 -13.63 -1.68
N ALA A 169 -9.05 -12.97 -1.93
CA ALA A 169 -10.04 -13.43 -2.90
C ALA A 169 -9.44 -13.51 -4.31
N MET A 170 -8.81 -12.41 -4.77
CA MET A 170 -8.23 -12.34 -6.11
C MET A 170 -7.11 -13.36 -6.32
N ARG A 171 -6.29 -13.63 -5.29
CA ARG A 171 -5.28 -14.69 -5.36
C ARG A 171 -5.91 -16.08 -5.63
N SER A 172 -7.06 -16.34 -5.05
CA SER A 172 -7.80 -17.58 -5.27
C SER A 172 -8.41 -17.62 -6.67
N GLU A 173 -8.96 -16.51 -7.15
CA GLU A 173 -9.48 -16.39 -8.50
C GLU A 173 -8.41 -16.60 -9.57
N LEU A 174 -7.24 -15.95 -9.45
CA LEU A 174 -6.11 -16.13 -10.38
C LEU A 174 -5.69 -17.60 -10.51
N ARG A 175 -5.66 -18.33 -9.41
CA ARG A 175 -5.37 -19.77 -9.40
C ARG A 175 -6.44 -20.57 -10.13
N LEU A 176 -7.73 -20.25 -9.92
CA LEU A 176 -8.84 -20.92 -10.60
C LEU A 176 -8.89 -20.60 -12.09
N MET A 177 -8.42 -19.42 -12.49
CA MET A 177 -8.26 -19.01 -13.89
C MET A 177 -7.01 -19.60 -14.56
N GLY A 178 -6.14 -20.31 -13.85
CA GLY A 178 -4.87 -20.83 -14.39
C GLY A 178 -3.83 -19.74 -14.66
N ALA A 179 -3.96 -18.55 -14.04
CA ALA A 179 -3.06 -17.42 -14.22
C ALA A 179 -1.87 -17.47 -13.23
N ASP A 180 -1.19 -18.60 -13.14
CA ASP A 180 -0.11 -18.86 -12.16
C ASP A 180 1.12 -17.96 -12.32
N GLY A 181 1.27 -17.32 -13.47
CA GLY A 181 2.33 -16.34 -13.74
C GLY A 181 2.04 -14.94 -13.16
N VAL A 182 0.81 -14.68 -12.71
CA VAL A 182 0.41 -13.42 -12.07
C VAL A 182 0.52 -13.55 -10.57
N ALA A 183 1.37 -12.73 -9.94
CA ALA A 183 1.55 -12.71 -8.50
C ALA A 183 0.79 -11.54 -7.84
N LEU A 184 0.46 -11.73 -6.57
CA LEU A 184 -0.08 -10.70 -5.68
C LEU A 184 0.77 -10.60 -4.42
N SER A 185 0.97 -9.38 -3.90
CA SER A 185 1.53 -9.12 -2.58
C SER A 185 0.65 -8.15 -1.81
N VAL A 186 0.44 -8.43 -0.54
CA VAL A 186 -0.18 -7.52 0.43
C VAL A 186 0.88 -7.09 1.42
N VAL A 187 1.19 -5.80 1.42
CA VAL A 187 2.21 -5.23 2.29
C VAL A 187 1.53 -4.63 3.52
N MET A 188 1.96 -5.04 4.68
CA MET A 188 1.37 -4.67 5.97
C MET A 188 2.41 -3.95 6.84
N PRO A 189 2.68 -2.65 6.56
CA PRO A 189 3.60 -1.88 7.39
C PRO A 189 3.00 -1.60 8.77
N ALA A 190 3.87 -1.51 9.77
CA ALA A 190 3.59 -0.79 11.02
C ALA A 190 3.63 0.73 10.76
N ILE A 191 3.77 1.55 11.81
CA ILE A 191 3.82 3.00 11.66
C ILE A 191 5.08 3.41 10.89
N VAL A 192 4.89 4.16 9.80
CA VAL A 192 5.97 4.65 8.92
C VAL A 192 6.14 6.14 9.09
N ALA A 193 7.38 6.63 9.11
CA ALA A 193 7.72 8.04 9.21
C ALA A 193 7.41 8.79 7.90
N THR A 194 6.13 9.04 7.67
CA THR A 194 5.57 9.78 6.53
C THR A 194 4.58 10.83 7.05
N GLU A 195 4.06 11.71 6.19
CA GLU A 195 2.98 12.64 6.56
C GLU A 195 1.76 11.87 7.11
N LEU A 196 1.36 10.75 6.49
CA LEU A 196 0.27 9.90 6.95
C LEU A 196 0.51 9.34 8.35
N GLY A 197 1.75 8.96 8.67
CA GLY A 197 2.15 8.44 9.99
C GLY A 197 2.53 9.51 11.01
N GLY A 198 2.52 10.79 10.61
CA GLY A 198 2.84 11.90 11.50
C GLY A 198 1.89 11.98 12.70
N GLY A 199 2.42 12.37 13.87
CA GLY A 199 1.63 12.52 15.10
C GLY A 199 1.16 11.22 15.76
N LEU A 200 1.39 10.04 15.16
CA LEU A 200 0.99 8.77 15.75
C LEU A 200 1.88 8.38 16.94
N ARG A 201 1.25 7.79 17.98
CA ARG A 201 1.99 7.24 19.12
C ARG A 201 2.60 5.89 18.76
N GLN A 202 3.88 5.74 19.10
CA GLN A 202 4.56 4.47 18.89
C GLN A 202 4.20 3.45 19.98
N PRO A 203 3.92 2.19 19.63
CA PRO A 203 3.85 1.10 20.60
C PRO A 203 5.15 0.97 21.38
N VAL A 204 5.07 0.40 22.58
CA VAL A 204 6.24 0.23 23.46
C VAL A 204 7.33 -0.58 22.75
N GLY A 205 8.54 -0.05 22.72
CA GLY A 205 9.71 -0.70 22.12
C GLY A 205 9.78 -0.64 20.59
N GLN A 206 8.85 0.06 19.93
CA GLN A 206 8.89 0.23 18.47
C GLN A 206 9.33 1.65 18.10
N LYS A 207 10.01 1.75 16.96
CA LYS A 207 10.34 3.02 16.30
C LYS A 207 9.58 3.10 14.98
N PRO A 208 9.24 4.33 14.51
CA PRO A 208 8.67 4.48 13.17
C PRO A 208 9.60 3.86 12.13
N LEU A 209 9.02 3.13 11.19
CA LEU A 209 9.75 2.63 10.04
C LEU A 209 10.11 3.79 9.12
N ARG A 210 11.27 3.69 8.47
CA ARG A 210 11.57 4.58 7.34
C ARG A 210 10.86 4.06 6.09
N PRO A 211 10.40 4.95 5.17
CA PRO A 211 9.76 4.54 3.92
C PRO A 211 10.59 3.54 3.10
N GLU A 212 11.92 3.68 3.13
CA GLU A 212 12.86 2.81 2.42
C GLU A 212 12.78 1.35 2.91
N GLN A 213 12.51 1.11 4.19
CA GLN A 213 12.34 -0.25 4.72
C GLN A 213 11.11 -0.95 4.14
N VAL A 214 10.04 -0.17 3.85
CA VAL A 214 8.86 -0.69 3.16
C VAL A 214 9.19 -0.97 1.70
N ALA A 215 9.90 -0.06 1.04
CA ALA A 215 10.34 -0.22 -0.35
C ALA A 215 11.23 -1.45 -0.54
N ASP A 216 12.19 -1.67 0.36
CA ASP A 216 13.08 -2.84 0.32
C ASP A 216 12.31 -4.15 0.50
N ALA A 217 11.32 -4.18 1.41
CA ALA A 217 10.45 -5.33 1.61
C ALA A 217 9.57 -5.62 0.37
N VAL A 218 9.14 -4.58 -0.35
CA VAL A 218 8.42 -4.72 -1.62
C VAL A 218 9.35 -5.29 -2.70
N VAL A 219 10.58 -4.78 -2.83
CA VAL A 219 11.57 -5.32 -3.78
C VAL A 219 11.82 -6.81 -3.53
N ASP A 220 11.97 -7.21 -2.25
CA ASP A 220 12.11 -8.62 -1.89
C ASP A 220 10.85 -9.44 -2.26
N ALA A 221 9.67 -8.90 -1.99
CA ALA A 221 8.41 -9.54 -2.37
C ALA A 221 8.26 -9.73 -3.88
N LEU A 222 8.66 -8.74 -4.70
CA LEU A 222 8.66 -8.84 -6.16
C LEU A 222 9.59 -9.96 -6.65
N ARG A 223 10.76 -10.12 -6.03
CA ARG A 223 11.75 -11.16 -6.38
C ARG A 223 11.29 -12.56 -6.00
N THR A 224 10.62 -12.68 -4.85
CA THR A 224 10.25 -13.97 -4.27
C THR A 224 8.82 -14.43 -4.57
N GLY A 225 7.95 -13.50 -5.02
CA GLY A 225 6.51 -13.76 -5.19
C GLY A 225 5.78 -13.92 -3.86
N ARG A 226 6.32 -13.34 -2.75
CA ARG A 226 5.72 -13.46 -1.42
C ARG A 226 4.38 -12.71 -1.37
N PHE A 227 3.32 -13.39 -0.87
CA PHE A 227 1.99 -12.80 -0.74
C PHE A 227 1.89 -11.91 0.49
N ASP A 228 2.12 -12.45 1.71
CA ASP A 228 2.05 -11.68 2.95
C ASP A 228 3.40 -11.02 3.25
N VAL A 229 3.45 -9.71 3.24
CA VAL A 229 4.66 -8.91 3.47
C VAL A 229 4.47 -8.02 4.69
N TRP A 230 4.94 -8.50 5.84
CA TRP A 230 4.94 -7.72 7.08
C TRP A 230 6.19 -6.86 7.18
N VAL A 231 6.02 -5.61 7.60
CA VAL A 231 7.15 -4.69 7.83
C VAL A 231 6.97 -4.01 9.19
N PRO A 232 7.83 -4.29 10.15
CA PRO A 232 8.94 -5.26 10.09
C PRO A 232 8.45 -6.72 10.08
N SER A 233 9.28 -7.63 9.59
CA SER A 233 8.92 -9.05 9.40
C SER A 233 8.57 -9.79 10.70
N GLU A 234 9.13 -9.36 11.82
CA GLU A 234 8.91 -9.89 13.17
C GLU A 234 7.44 -9.76 13.61
N ASN A 235 6.74 -8.75 13.10
CA ASN A 235 5.33 -8.55 13.41
C ASN A 235 4.45 -9.72 12.92
N LYS A 236 4.90 -10.47 11.91
CA LYS A 236 4.21 -11.68 11.44
C LYS A 236 4.15 -12.74 12.55
N ALA A 237 5.28 -13.01 13.20
CA ALA A 237 5.35 -14.00 14.27
C ALA A 237 4.51 -13.55 15.48
N LEU A 238 4.65 -12.29 15.88
CA LEU A 238 3.86 -11.71 16.98
C LEU A 238 2.35 -11.82 16.69
N PHE A 239 1.93 -11.43 15.48
CA PHE A 239 0.52 -11.52 15.07
C PHE A 239 0.04 -12.98 15.08
N SER A 240 0.82 -13.91 14.53
CA SER A 240 0.45 -15.33 14.47
C SER A 240 0.24 -15.92 15.88
N VAL A 241 1.14 -15.61 16.82
CA VAL A 241 1.03 -16.07 18.20
C VAL A 241 -0.17 -15.41 18.90
N THR A 242 -0.31 -14.10 18.79
CA THR A 242 -1.40 -13.38 19.46
C THR A 242 -2.77 -13.75 18.89
N SER A 243 -2.87 -14.06 17.59
CA SER A 243 -4.14 -14.46 16.97
C SER A 243 -4.67 -15.81 17.49
N MET A 244 -3.83 -16.66 18.04
CA MET A 244 -4.22 -17.93 18.67
C MET A 244 -4.76 -17.73 20.09
N LEU A 245 -4.54 -16.59 20.71
CA LEU A 245 -5.02 -16.32 22.07
C LEU A 245 -6.53 -16.00 22.09
N PRO A 246 -7.25 -16.35 23.17
CA PRO A 246 -8.60 -15.86 23.39
C PRO A 246 -8.65 -14.32 23.36
N ARG A 247 -9.81 -13.78 22.95
CA ARG A 247 -9.98 -12.32 22.72
C ARG A 247 -9.52 -11.47 23.91
N GLY A 248 -9.93 -11.81 25.14
CA GLY A 248 -9.53 -11.06 26.33
C GLY A 248 -8.02 -11.02 26.58
N ALA A 249 -7.31 -12.13 26.27
CA ALA A 249 -5.85 -12.18 26.39
C ALA A 249 -5.18 -11.28 25.32
N ARG A 250 -5.70 -11.28 24.08
CA ARG A 250 -5.21 -10.36 23.02
C ARG A 250 -5.39 -8.90 23.41
N GLU A 251 -6.55 -8.56 23.96
CA GLU A 251 -6.82 -7.20 24.45
C GLU A 251 -5.90 -6.81 25.61
N GLY A 252 -5.57 -7.78 26.50
CA GLY A 252 -4.59 -7.59 27.56
C GLY A 252 -3.19 -7.29 27.01
N VAL A 253 -2.74 -8.04 26.00
CA VAL A 253 -1.46 -7.79 25.31
C VAL A 253 -1.47 -6.43 24.63
N ALA A 254 -2.55 -6.08 23.92
CA ALA A 254 -2.68 -4.80 23.25
C ALA A 254 -2.55 -3.61 24.21
N ARG A 255 -3.22 -3.69 25.39
CA ARG A 255 -3.10 -2.68 26.47
C ARG A 255 -1.68 -2.57 27.03
N LEU A 256 -1.04 -3.72 27.29
CA LEU A 256 0.34 -3.74 27.81
C LEU A 256 1.31 -3.10 26.82
N MET A 257 1.17 -3.40 25.54
CA MET A 257 2.01 -2.84 24.46
C MET A 257 1.56 -1.44 24.01
N ARG A 258 0.43 -0.92 24.52
CA ARG A 258 -0.21 0.33 24.11
C ARG A 258 -0.53 0.41 22.62
N THR A 259 -0.71 -0.73 21.96
CA THR A 259 -1.07 -0.74 20.55
C THR A 259 -2.50 -0.27 20.31
N ASP A 260 -3.40 -0.48 21.26
CA ASP A 260 -4.78 -0.01 21.28
C ASP A 260 -4.88 1.53 21.28
N ARG A 261 -3.86 2.24 21.77
CA ARG A 261 -3.81 3.70 21.85
C ARG A 261 -3.01 4.38 20.74
N ALA A 262 -2.38 3.62 19.86
CA ALA A 262 -1.45 4.15 18.86
C ALA A 262 -2.09 5.22 17.95
N LEU A 263 -3.34 5.04 17.56
CA LEU A 263 -4.11 6.00 16.76
C LEU A 263 -4.96 6.93 17.64
N TRP A 264 -5.46 6.45 18.78
CA TRP A 264 -6.31 7.20 19.68
C TRP A 264 -5.61 8.41 20.30
N ASP A 265 -4.36 8.25 20.75
CA ASP A 265 -3.54 9.28 21.36
C ASP A 265 -2.71 10.07 20.33
N ALA A 266 -3.14 10.08 19.06
CA ALA A 266 -2.45 10.82 18.00
C ALA A 266 -2.48 12.34 18.28
N ASP A 267 -1.40 13.03 17.94
CA ASP A 267 -1.30 14.49 18.08
C ASP A 267 -2.11 15.20 16.98
N ALA A 268 -3.26 15.70 17.35
CA ALA A 268 -4.17 16.40 16.45
C ALA A 268 -3.55 17.66 15.82
N ALA A 269 -2.63 18.35 16.53
CA ALA A 269 -1.98 19.53 15.97
C ALA A 269 -1.07 19.18 14.80
N THR A 270 -0.26 18.13 14.94
CA THR A 270 0.62 17.62 13.86
C THR A 270 -0.18 17.07 12.67
N ARG A 271 -1.39 16.52 12.90
CA ARG A 271 -2.20 15.92 11.86
C ARG A 271 -3.10 16.89 11.09
N ARG A 272 -3.39 18.05 11.67
CA ARG A 272 -4.35 19.02 11.09
C ARG A 272 -4.03 19.37 9.64
N ASP A 273 -2.79 19.70 9.33
CA ASP A 273 -2.40 20.10 7.96
C ASP A 273 -2.49 18.94 6.97
N TYR A 274 -2.27 17.72 7.43
CA TYR A 274 -2.41 16.52 6.61
C TYR A 274 -3.88 16.19 6.33
N GLU A 275 -4.75 16.29 7.34
CA GLU A 275 -6.17 15.90 7.24
C GLU A 275 -7.04 16.92 6.46
N LEU A 276 -6.56 18.19 6.34
CA LEU A 276 -7.22 19.24 5.56
C LEU A 276 -6.92 19.17 4.04
N ARG A 277 -5.99 18.35 3.60
CA ARG A 277 -5.64 18.12 2.18
C ARG A 277 -6.52 17.02 1.58
#